data_3e57d63fbd4be83846fdb62373fa219a
#
_entry.id   3e57d63fbd4be83846fdb62373fa219a
#
_cell.length_a   1.000
_cell.length_b   1.000
_cell.length_c   1.000
_cell.angle_alpha   90.00
_cell.angle_beta   90.00
_cell.angle_gamma   90.00
#
_symmetry.space_group_name_H-M   'P 1'
#
loop_
_entity.id
_entity.type
_entity.pdbx_description
1 polymer ?
#
loop_
_entity_poly.entity_id
_entity_poly.type
_entity_poly.pdbx_seq_one_letter_code
_entity_poly.pdbx_strand_id
1 'polypeptide(L)'
;NYQPNANAQALAVQNTDTIGVVVTDVTDPFFAILVKSVDKVAEEHQKTILIGIGYHHAEKEREAIDTLLRKRCSCLVVHSKALSDEELRHYLENVPGMVVINRVIAGYENRCVSLDNRQGTYLATEMLIRYGHKHIAYIGSNHGILDETERKEGYLEALEAHNFPIVEQAIVHNSPDFEGGEKAMIDLLSYNSNLTAVVAYNDTMAA
;
A
#
# COMPACT_ATOMS: atom_id res chain seq x y z
N ASN A 1 29.86 8.87 -33.31
CA ASN A 1 29.35 7.93 -32.27
C ASN A 1 27.95 7.51 -32.66
N TYR A 2 27.82 6.34 -33.25
CA TYR A 2 26.53 5.72 -33.53
C TYR A 2 25.97 5.18 -32.20
N GLN A 3 24.85 5.75 -31.72
CA GLN A 3 24.06 5.15 -30.65
C GLN A 3 22.95 4.33 -31.32
N PRO A 4 22.89 3.02 -31.11
CA PRO A 4 21.80 2.19 -31.61
C PRO A 4 20.46 2.74 -31.12
N ASN A 5 19.49 2.89 -32.02
CA ASN A 5 18.15 3.36 -31.64
C ASN A 5 17.47 2.25 -30.83
N ALA A 6 17.25 2.51 -29.53
CA ALA A 6 16.62 1.56 -28.60
C ALA A 6 15.23 1.07 -29.11
N ASN A 7 14.48 1.91 -29.85
CA ASN A 7 13.23 1.52 -30.47
C ASN A 7 13.40 0.55 -31.63
N ALA A 8 14.51 0.63 -32.38
CA ALA A 8 14.82 -0.32 -33.45
C ALA A 8 15.30 -1.65 -32.90
N GLN A 9 16.03 -1.65 -31.78
CA GLN A 9 16.41 -2.88 -31.07
C GLN A 9 15.19 -3.54 -30.41
N ALA A 10 14.28 -2.78 -29.81
CA ALA A 10 13.04 -3.29 -29.23
C ALA A 10 12.07 -3.91 -30.26
N LEU A 11 12.16 -3.50 -31.53
CA LEU A 11 11.42 -4.12 -32.64
C LEU A 11 12.00 -5.49 -33.03
N ALA A 12 13.29 -5.69 -32.84
CA ALA A 12 13.97 -6.94 -33.18
C ALA A 12 13.94 -7.97 -32.03
N VAL A 13 13.91 -7.49 -30.77
CA VAL A 13 13.80 -8.30 -29.56
C VAL A 13 12.47 -7.95 -28.94
N GLN A 14 11.47 -8.81 -29.00
CA GLN A 14 10.09 -8.56 -28.48
C GLN A 14 10.01 -8.21 -26.99
N ASN A 15 11.12 -7.96 -26.31
CA ASN A 15 11.23 -7.64 -24.90
C ASN A 15 12.04 -6.35 -24.70
N THR A 16 11.50 -5.41 -23.94
CA THR A 16 12.28 -4.24 -23.49
C THR A 16 12.91 -4.53 -22.13
N ASP A 17 14.07 -3.91 -21.87
CA ASP A 17 14.74 -4.01 -20.56
C ASP A 17 14.11 -3.04 -19.54
N THR A 18 12.80 -2.87 -19.60
CA THR A 18 12.06 -1.90 -18.80
C THR A 18 10.97 -2.60 -17.99
N ILE A 19 10.94 -2.30 -16.70
CA ILE A 19 9.91 -2.72 -15.74
C ILE A 19 8.98 -1.53 -15.48
N GLY A 20 7.67 -1.74 -15.62
CA GLY A 20 6.69 -0.75 -15.22
C GLY A 20 6.34 -0.88 -13.73
N VAL A 21 6.27 0.24 -13.03
CA VAL A 21 5.87 0.29 -11.62
C VAL A 21 4.71 1.27 -11.48
N VAL A 22 3.55 0.79 -11.06
CA VAL A 22 2.39 1.64 -10.75
C VAL A 22 2.28 1.81 -9.25
N VAL A 23 2.28 3.05 -8.79
CA VAL A 23 2.13 3.43 -7.38
C VAL A 23 1.04 4.49 -7.24
N THR A 24 0.61 4.73 -6.02
CA THR A 24 -0.41 5.75 -5.75
C THR A 24 0.18 7.15 -5.75
N ASP A 25 1.26 7.36 -4.99
CA ASP A 25 1.94 8.64 -4.83
C ASP A 25 3.43 8.40 -4.53
N VAL A 26 4.31 9.07 -5.23
CA VAL A 26 5.77 8.96 -5.01
C VAL A 26 6.25 9.80 -3.82
N THR A 27 5.42 10.69 -3.30
CA THR A 27 5.75 11.50 -2.11
C THR A 27 5.50 10.76 -0.81
N ASP A 28 4.69 9.70 -0.82
CA ASP A 28 4.49 8.82 0.32
C ASP A 28 5.77 7.98 0.54
N PRO A 29 6.37 8.02 1.74
CA PRO A 29 7.59 7.27 2.07
C PRO A 29 7.49 5.76 1.81
N PHE A 30 6.31 5.16 1.99
CA PHE A 30 6.06 3.75 1.69
C PHE A 30 6.33 3.44 0.20
N PHE A 31 5.76 4.24 -0.70
CA PHE A 31 5.95 4.03 -2.14
C PHE A 31 7.35 4.41 -2.60
N ALA A 32 7.98 5.42 -1.98
CA ALA A 32 9.36 5.77 -2.26
C ALA A 32 10.32 4.60 -1.95
N ILE A 33 10.15 3.93 -0.80
CA ILE A 33 10.93 2.76 -0.40
C ILE A 33 10.65 1.57 -1.33
N LEU A 34 9.40 1.36 -1.70
CA LEU A 34 8.99 0.31 -2.63
C LEU A 34 9.64 0.49 -4.00
N VAL A 35 9.53 1.69 -4.59
CA VAL A 35 10.13 2.02 -5.89
C VAL A 35 11.64 1.82 -5.84
N LYS A 36 12.32 2.32 -4.79
CA LYS A 36 13.76 2.12 -4.58
C LYS A 36 14.14 0.63 -4.50
N SER A 37 13.30 -0.19 -3.87
CA SER A 37 13.54 -1.62 -3.75
C SER A 37 13.39 -2.35 -5.09
N VAL A 38 12.39 -1.98 -5.88
CA VAL A 38 12.20 -2.50 -7.24
C VAL A 38 13.35 -2.07 -8.15
N ASP A 39 13.76 -0.81 -8.07
CA ASP A 39 14.86 -0.25 -8.87
C ASP A 39 16.17 -0.99 -8.60
N LYS A 40 16.48 -1.24 -7.34
CA LYS A 40 17.68 -2.02 -6.96
C LYS A 40 17.71 -3.41 -7.62
N VAL A 41 16.58 -4.14 -7.57
CA VAL A 41 16.50 -5.47 -8.21
C VAL A 41 16.54 -5.34 -9.74
N ALA A 42 15.91 -4.31 -10.30
CA ALA A 42 15.96 -4.04 -11.74
C ALA A 42 17.40 -3.79 -12.21
N GLU A 43 18.18 -2.99 -11.48
CA GLU A 43 19.58 -2.70 -11.77
C GLU A 43 20.45 -3.96 -11.74
N GLU A 44 20.27 -4.84 -10.75
CA GLU A 44 20.96 -6.14 -10.66
C GLU A 44 20.72 -7.01 -11.91
N HIS A 45 19.57 -6.84 -12.56
CA HIS A 45 19.17 -7.53 -13.80
C HIS A 45 19.34 -6.70 -15.07
N GLN A 46 20.09 -5.59 -15.00
CA GLN A 46 20.34 -4.67 -16.12
C GLN A 46 19.05 -4.12 -16.76
N LYS A 47 18.04 -3.89 -15.92
CA LYS A 47 16.74 -3.31 -16.32
C LYS A 47 16.58 -1.91 -15.78
N THR A 48 15.75 -1.12 -16.44
CA THR A 48 15.33 0.20 -15.98
C THR A 48 13.88 0.17 -15.52
N ILE A 49 13.47 1.13 -14.68
CA ILE A 49 12.08 1.26 -14.27
C ILE A 49 11.40 2.45 -14.94
N LEU A 50 10.10 2.32 -15.22
CA LEU A 50 9.20 3.43 -15.53
C LEU A 50 8.09 3.47 -14.49
N ILE A 51 7.81 4.65 -13.94
CA ILE A 51 6.81 4.83 -12.89
C ILE A 51 5.55 5.45 -13.48
N GLY A 52 4.39 4.85 -13.20
CA GLY A 52 3.06 5.39 -13.39
C GLY A 52 2.42 5.71 -12.05
N ILE A 53 1.63 6.79 -11.96
CA ILE A 53 0.99 7.24 -10.72
C ILE A 53 -0.52 7.16 -10.89
N GLY A 54 -1.21 6.49 -9.95
CA GLY A 54 -2.63 6.19 -10.02
C GLY A 54 -3.53 7.02 -9.11
N TYR A 55 -2.98 7.69 -8.08
CA TYR A 55 -3.69 8.59 -7.15
C TYR A 55 -4.95 8.01 -6.48
N HIS A 56 -5.03 6.71 -6.26
CA HIS A 56 -6.25 6.02 -5.80
C HIS A 56 -7.47 6.27 -6.68
N HIS A 57 -7.26 6.47 -7.97
CA HIS A 57 -8.31 6.80 -8.92
C HIS A 57 -8.36 5.73 -10.02
N ALA A 58 -9.48 5.03 -10.16
CA ALA A 58 -9.59 3.90 -11.10
C ALA A 58 -9.18 4.24 -12.54
N GLU A 59 -9.62 5.42 -13.05
CA GLU A 59 -9.24 5.85 -14.39
C GLU A 59 -7.74 6.12 -14.51
N LYS A 60 -7.12 6.71 -13.48
CA LYS A 60 -5.69 7.01 -13.46
C LYS A 60 -4.85 5.75 -13.29
N GLU A 61 -5.28 4.82 -12.46
CA GLU A 61 -4.61 3.51 -12.31
C GLU A 61 -4.64 2.75 -13.64
N ARG A 62 -5.79 2.73 -14.34
CA ARG A 62 -5.93 2.12 -15.67
C ARG A 62 -5.04 2.81 -16.71
N GLU A 63 -5.08 4.15 -16.77
CA GLU A 63 -4.26 4.94 -17.68
C GLU A 63 -2.75 4.69 -17.47
N ALA A 64 -2.32 4.58 -16.21
CA ALA A 64 -0.94 4.28 -15.86
C ALA A 64 -0.52 2.89 -16.34
N ILE A 65 -1.32 1.85 -16.06
CA ILE A 65 -1.06 0.48 -16.52
C ILE A 65 -1.00 0.43 -18.06
N ASP A 66 -2.01 0.97 -18.74
CA ASP A 66 -2.08 0.95 -20.20
C ASP A 66 -0.93 1.73 -20.85
N THR A 67 -0.50 2.82 -20.22
CA THR A 67 0.65 3.60 -20.70
C THR A 67 1.95 2.78 -20.61
N LEU A 68 2.17 2.09 -19.51
CA LEU A 68 3.35 1.23 -19.32
C LEU A 68 3.33 0.05 -20.32
N LEU A 69 2.16 -0.53 -20.58
CA LEU A 69 2.00 -1.57 -21.60
C LEU A 69 2.29 -1.03 -23.00
N ARG A 70 1.78 0.17 -23.36
CA ARG A 70 2.11 0.83 -24.64
C ARG A 70 3.61 1.14 -24.76
N LYS A 71 4.30 1.40 -23.63
CA LYS A 71 5.76 1.55 -23.58
C LYS A 71 6.51 0.23 -23.62
N ARG A 72 5.78 -0.90 -23.77
CA ARG A 72 6.34 -2.25 -23.87
C ARG A 72 7.18 -2.66 -22.66
N CYS A 73 6.79 -2.25 -21.45
CA CYS A 73 7.42 -2.76 -20.25
C CYS A 73 7.33 -4.29 -20.22
N SER A 74 8.44 -4.97 -19.95
CA SER A 74 8.54 -6.45 -19.98
C SER A 74 7.76 -7.12 -18.85
N CYS A 75 7.60 -6.41 -17.75
CA CYS A 75 6.79 -6.81 -16.60
C CYS A 75 6.27 -5.56 -15.86
N LEU A 76 5.27 -5.76 -15.02
CA LEU A 76 4.64 -4.70 -14.25
C LEU A 76 4.60 -5.07 -12.75
N VAL A 77 4.92 -4.12 -11.90
CA VAL A 77 4.63 -4.15 -10.46
C VAL A 77 3.53 -3.13 -10.20
N VAL A 78 2.36 -3.58 -9.78
CA VAL A 78 1.17 -2.74 -9.74
C VAL A 78 0.61 -2.65 -8.32
N HIS A 79 0.60 -1.45 -7.76
CA HIS A 79 -0.24 -1.11 -6.62
C HIS A 79 -1.53 -0.48 -7.17
N SER A 80 -2.67 -1.08 -6.82
CA SER A 80 -3.98 -0.60 -7.23
C SER A 80 -5.00 -0.87 -6.13
N LYS A 81 -5.71 0.15 -5.71
CA LYS A 81 -6.80 0.08 -4.72
C LYS A 81 -8.15 0.48 -5.30
N ALA A 82 -8.16 1.19 -6.43
CA ALA A 82 -9.39 1.69 -7.03
C ALA A 82 -9.94 0.81 -8.16
N LEU A 83 -9.08 0.01 -8.82
CA LEU A 83 -9.56 -0.98 -9.80
C LEU A 83 -10.26 -2.15 -9.09
N SER A 84 -11.27 -2.71 -9.72
CA SER A 84 -11.95 -3.92 -9.26
C SER A 84 -11.04 -5.15 -9.37
N ASP A 85 -11.35 -6.23 -8.62
CA ASP A 85 -10.66 -7.52 -8.75
C ASP A 85 -10.80 -8.10 -10.16
N GLU A 86 -11.95 -7.87 -10.81
CA GLU A 86 -12.21 -8.34 -12.17
C GLU A 86 -11.28 -7.64 -13.19
N GLU A 87 -11.10 -6.32 -13.07
CA GLU A 87 -10.19 -5.57 -13.93
C GLU A 87 -8.74 -5.99 -13.72
N LEU A 88 -8.30 -6.14 -12.45
CA LEU A 88 -6.94 -6.61 -12.15
C LEU A 88 -6.71 -8.04 -12.63
N ARG A 89 -7.71 -8.93 -12.52
CA ARG A 89 -7.65 -10.28 -13.06
C ARG A 89 -7.48 -10.25 -14.57
N HIS A 90 -8.24 -9.40 -15.27
CA HIS A 90 -8.09 -9.23 -16.72
C HIS A 90 -6.66 -8.80 -17.11
N TYR A 91 -6.04 -7.87 -16.37
CA TYR A 91 -4.64 -7.51 -16.62
C TYR A 91 -3.70 -8.68 -16.33
N LEU A 92 -3.89 -9.40 -15.21
CA LEU A 92 -3.08 -10.56 -14.85
C LEU A 92 -3.15 -11.68 -15.89
N GLU A 93 -4.31 -11.91 -16.50
CA GLU A 93 -4.50 -12.88 -17.61
C GLU A 93 -3.70 -12.51 -18.86
N ASN A 94 -3.72 -11.22 -19.21
CA ASN A 94 -3.14 -10.73 -20.47
C ASN A 94 -1.67 -10.29 -20.34
N VAL A 95 -1.16 -10.10 -19.12
CA VAL A 95 0.20 -9.65 -18.82
C VAL A 95 0.90 -10.67 -17.93
N PRO A 96 1.55 -11.71 -18.47
CA PRO A 96 2.17 -12.78 -17.68
C PRO A 96 3.21 -12.31 -16.67
N GLY A 97 3.90 -11.20 -16.95
CA GLY A 97 4.91 -10.59 -16.09
C GLY A 97 4.34 -9.57 -15.07
N MET A 98 3.03 -9.48 -14.88
CA MET A 98 2.44 -8.57 -13.91
C MET A 98 2.38 -9.20 -12.52
N VAL A 99 2.76 -8.41 -11.51
CA VAL A 99 2.62 -8.70 -10.07
C VAL A 99 1.79 -7.59 -9.43
N VAL A 100 0.83 -7.97 -8.60
CA VAL A 100 0.03 -7.04 -7.78
C VAL A 100 0.61 -6.96 -6.39
N ILE A 101 0.74 -5.75 -5.85
CA ILE A 101 1.26 -5.53 -4.50
C ILE A 101 0.20 -4.93 -3.59
N ASN A 102 0.30 -5.28 -2.31
CA ASN A 102 -0.58 -4.84 -1.23
C ASN A 102 -2.07 -5.21 -1.46
N ARG A 103 -2.33 -6.28 -2.21
CA ARG A 103 -3.65 -6.85 -2.47
C ARG A 103 -3.50 -8.28 -2.98
N VAL A 104 -4.42 -9.17 -2.62
CA VAL A 104 -4.48 -10.54 -3.13
C VAL A 104 -5.65 -10.66 -4.10
N ILE A 105 -5.38 -11.20 -5.29
CA ILE A 105 -6.39 -11.48 -6.31
C ILE A 105 -6.62 -12.99 -6.37
N ALA A 106 -7.85 -13.41 -6.12
CA ALA A 106 -8.23 -14.82 -6.10
C ALA A 106 -7.90 -15.52 -7.44
N GLY A 107 -7.16 -16.64 -7.35
CA GLY A 107 -6.66 -17.40 -8.50
C GLY A 107 -5.30 -16.92 -9.03
N TYR A 108 -4.74 -15.84 -8.48
CA TYR A 108 -3.43 -15.28 -8.83
C TYR A 108 -2.55 -15.01 -7.61
N GLU A 109 -2.75 -15.74 -6.51
CA GLU A 109 -2.06 -15.54 -5.23
C GLU A 109 -0.53 -15.59 -5.40
N ASN A 110 -0.03 -16.44 -6.31
CA ASN A 110 1.40 -16.58 -6.61
C ASN A 110 2.00 -15.36 -7.35
N ARG A 111 1.17 -14.44 -7.79
CA ARG A 111 1.55 -13.16 -8.41
C ARG A 111 1.10 -11.95 -7.59
N CYS A 112 0.80 -12.17 -6.31
CA CYS A 112 0.41 -11.13 -5.37
C CYS A 112 1.40 -11.11 -4.20
N VAL A 113 1.78 -9.91 -3.78
CA VAL A 113 2.57 -9.66 -2.58
C VAL A 113 1.78 -8.73 -1.69
N SER A 114 1.36 -9.19 -0.54
CA SER A 114 0.55 -8.42 0.41
C SER A 114 1.05 -8.54 1.83
N LEU A 115 0.59 -7.62 2.66
CA LEU A 115 0.76 -7.66 4.11
C LEU A 115 -0.49 -8.26 4.73
N ASP A 116 -0.33 -8.94 5.87
CA ASP A 116 -1.45 -9.26 6.75
C ASP A 116 -1.72 -8.06 7.66
N ASN A 117 -2.55 -7.14 7.18
CA ASN A 117 -2.88 -5.90 7.87
C ASN A 117 -3.55 -6.17 9.22
N ARG A 118 -4.46 -7.15 9.27
CA ARG A 118 -5.22 -7.53 10.47
C ARG A 118 -4.28 -8.08 11.52
N GLN A 119 -3.46 -9.08 11.18
CA GLN A 119 -2.49 -9.68 12.09
C GLN A 119 -1.44 -8.65 12.54
N GLY A 120 -0.97 -7.79 11.64
CA GLY A 120 0.01 -6.75 11.96
C GLY A 120 -0.51 -5.79 13.04
N THR A 121 -1.73 -5.30 12.88
CA THR A 121 -2.34 -4.38 13.85
C THR A 121 -2.76 -5.09 15.15
N TYR A 122 -3.21 -6.35 15.05
CA TYR A 122 -3.43 -7.19 16.23
C TYR A 122 -2.17 -7.28 17.09
N LEU A 123 -1.03 -7.62 16.50
CA LEU A 123 0.24 -7.76 17.21
C LEU A 123 0.73 -6.43 17.81
N ALA A 124 0.57 -5.32 17.09
CA ALA A 124 0.93 -3.99 17.60
C ALA A 124 0.09 -3.63 18.83
N THR A 125 -1.23 -3.87 18.77
CA THR A 125 -2.15 -3.62 19.89
C THR A 125 -1.85 -4.54 21.06
N GLU A 126 -1.66 -5.83 20.82
CA GLU A 126 -1.30 -6.81 21.85
C GLU A 126 0.01 -6.42 22.56
N MET A 127 1.00 -5.92 21.82
CA MET A 127 2.25 -5.44 22.39
C MET A 127 2.00 -4.31 23.40
N LEU A 128 1.17 -3.33 23.07
CA LEU A 128 0.82 -2.25 24.00
C LEU A 128 0.11 -2.76 25.25
N ILE A 129 -0.81 -3.72 25.11
CA ILE A 129 -1.48 -4.37 26.23
C ILE A 129 -0.47 -5.09 27.13
N ARG A 130 0.48 -5.81 26.55
CA ARG A 130 1.55 -6.51 27.31
C ARG A 130 2.48 -5.55 28.05
N TYR A 131 2.68 -4.33 27.52
CA TYR A 131 3.39 -3.25 28.24
C TYR A 131 2.57 -2.59 29.34
N GLY A 132 1.34 -3.03 29.57
CA GLY A 132 0.48 -2.59 30.66
C GLY A 132 -0.40 -1.38 30.35
N HIS A 133 -0.47 -0.94 29.10
CA HIS A 133 -1.40 0.09 28.66
C HIS A 133 -2.84 -0.40 28.77
N LYS A 134 -3.72 0.44 29.34
CA LYS A 134 -5.14 0.12 29.54
C LYS A 134 -6.09 1.02 28.76
N HIS A 135 -5.63 2.19 28.38
CA HIS A 135 -6.37 3.18 27.59
C HIS A 135 -5.65 3.36 26.26
N ILE A 136 -5.99 2.49 25.30
CA ILE A 136 -5.36 2.42 23.99
C ILE A 136 -6.37 2.96 22.97
N ALA A 137 -5.96 3.92 22.16
CA ALA A 137 -6.77 4.45 21.07
C ALA A 137 -6.27 3.94 19.70
N TYR A 138 -7.10 4.13 18.70
CA TYR A 138 -6.78 3.84 17.29
C TYR A 138 -6.94 5.10 16.44
N ILE A 139 -5.91 5.42 15.67
CA ILE A 139 -5.95 6.46 14.64
C ILE A 139 -5.96 5.76 13.28
N GLY A 140 -7.08 5.80 12.59
CA GLY A 140 -7.31 5.20 11.28
C GLY A 140 -7.22 6.18 10.13
N SER A 141 -7.16 5.64 8.91
CA SER A 141 -7.25 6.40 7.68
C SER A 141 -8.71 6.70 7.32
N ASN A 142 -8.98 7.89 6.78
CA ASN A 142 -10.29 8.23 6.19
C ASN A 142 -10.45 7.74 4.74
N HIS A 143 -9.46 7.06 4.20
CA HIS A 143 -9.56 6.40 2.90
C HIS A 143 -10.39 5.13 3.04
N GLY A 144 -11.46 4.98 2.24
CA GLY A 144 -12.34 3.82 2.26
C GLY A 144 -11.74 2.61 1.53
N ILE A 145 -10.58 2.14 1.97
CA ILE A 145 -9.86 1.01 1.40
C ILE A 145 -9.80 -0.18 2.37
N LEU A 146 -9.63 -1.39 1.83
CA LEU A 146 -9.64 -2.63 2.61
C LEU A 146 -8.59 -2.62 3.72
N ASP A 147 -7.42 -2.04 3.49
CA ASP A 147 -6.33 -1.97 4.47
C ASP A 147 -6.78 -1.31 5.79
N GLU A 148 -7.59 -0.24 5.71
CA GLU A 148 -8.13 0.42 6.90
C GLU A 148 -9.06 -0.51 7.67
N THR A 149 -9.97 -1.18 6.96
CA THR A 149 -10.92 -2.12 7.57
C THR A 149 -10.17 -3.23 8.30
N GLU A 150 -9.21 -3.87 7.63
CA GLU A 150 -8.42 -4.97 8.20
C GLU A 150 -7.58 -4.53 9.41
N ARG A 151 -6.95 -3.35 9.33
CA ARG A 151 -6.15 -2.81 10.45
C ARG A 151 -7.01 -2.49 11.66
N LYS A 152 -8.16 -1.84 11.45
CA LYS A 152 -9.12 -1.58 12.51
C LYS A 152 -9.65 -2.88 13.14
N GLU A 153 -9.98 -3.88 12.32
CA GLU A 153 -10.40 -5.19 12.82
C GLU A 153 -9.33 -5.82 13.71
N GLY A 154 -8.06 -5.80 13.28
CA GLY A 154 -6.96 -6.33 14.09
C GLY A 154 -6.82 -5.63 15.45
N TYR A 155 -7.00 -4.30 15.49
CA TYR A 155 -7.02 -3.55 16.75
C TYR A 155 -8.17 -4.00 17.65
N LEU A 156 -9.39 -4.09 17.12
CA LEU A 156 -10.58 -4.50 17.88
C LEU A 156 -10.45 -5.92 18.41
N GLU A 157 -9.99 -6.86 17.60
CA GLU A 157 -9.77 -8.24 18.01
C GLU A 157 -8.75 -8.40 19.14
N ALA A 158 -7.67 -7.61 19.10
CA ALA A 158 -6.69 -7.64 20.18
C ALA A 158 -7.29 -7.14 21.51
N LEU A 159 -8.12 -6.09 21.47
CA LEU A 159 -8.84 -5.62 22.66
C LEU A 159 -9.81 -6.70 23.19
N GLU A 160 -10.61 -7.31 22.33
CA GLU A 160 -11.56 -8.36 22.70
C GLU A 160 -10.85 -9.58 23.30
N ALA A 161 -9.79 -10.07 22.67
CA ALA A 161 -9.01 -11.22 23.12
C ALA A 161 -8.44 -11.04 24.53
N HIS A 162 -8.18 -9.79 24.90
CA HIS A 162 -7.66 -9.44 26.24
C HIS A 162 -8.73 -8.88 27.18
N ASN A 163 -10.02 -8.95 26.84
CA ASN A 163 -11.17 -8.43 27.62
C ASN A 163 -11.08 -6.92 27.92
N PHE A 164 -10.55 -6.13 26.98
CA PHE A 164 -10.57 -4.68 27.04
C PHE A 164 -11.87 -4.13 26.49
N PRO A 165 -12.43 -3.06 27.09
CA PRO A 165 -13.62 -2.44 26.55
C PRO A 165 -13.31 -1.70 25.23
N ILE A 166 -14.20 -1.88 24.26
CA ILE A 166 -14.17 -1.08 23.03
C ILE A 166 -14.86 0.26 23.31
N VAL A 167 -14.14 1.35 23.14
CA VAL A 167 -14.63 2.72 23.35
C VAL A 167 -14.64 3.42 21.98
N GLU A 168 -15.85 3.71 21.45
CA GLU A 168 -15.98 4.34 20.13
C GLU A 168 -15.25 5.67 20.01
N GLN A 169 -15.25 6.48 21.07
CA GLN A 169 -14.56 7.78 21.12
C GLN A 169 -13.02 7.65 21.11
N ALA A 170 -12.49 6.45 21.31
CA ALA A 170 -11.07 6.16 21.19
C ALA A 170 -10.66 5.74 19.75
N ILE A 171 -11.59 5.77 18.80
CA ILE A 171 -11.34 5.43 17.40
C ILE A 171 -11.62 6.66 16.55
N VAL A 172 -10.58 7.23 15.96
CA VAL A 172 -10.67 8.42 15.11
C VAL A 172 -10.06 8.14 13.74
N HIS A 173 -10.54 8.85 12.71
CA HIS A 173 -10.06 8.68 11.35
C HIS A 173 -9.70 10.05 10.76
N ASN A 174 -8.55 10.12 10.08
CA ASN A 174 -8.12 11.32 9.37
C ASN A 174 -7.31 10.94 8.12
N SER A 175 -6.82 11.94 7.38
CA SER A 175 -5.91 11.73 6.25
C SER A 175 -4.68 10.92 6.69
N PRO A 176 -4.22 9.91 5.92
CA PRO A 176 -3.11 9.02 6.32
C PRO A 176 -1.73 9.67 6.11
N ASP A 177 -1.60 10.92 6.52
CA ASP A 177 -0.41 11.76 6.48
C ASP A 177 -0.07 12.33 7.87
N PHE A 178 1.02 13.08 7.94
CA PHE A 178 1.50 13.69 9.17
C PHE A 178 0.47 14.65 9.79
N GLU A 179 -0.12 15.53 8.98
CA GLU A 179 -1.12 16.49 9.46
C GLU A 179 -2.39 15.80 9.98
N GLY A 180 -2.81 14.73 9.31
CA GLY A 180 -3.95 13.94 9.74
C GLY A 180 -3.69 13.19 11.05
N GLY A 181 -2.47 12.69 11.26
CA GLY A 181 -2.04 12.09 12.53
C GLY A 181 -2.07 13.10 13.67
N GLU A 182 -1.49 14.30 13.47
CA GLU A 182 -1.52 15.38 14.45
C GLU A 182 -2.95 15.78 14.84
N LYS A 183 -3.82 16.03 13.86
CA LYS A 183 -5.23 16.38 14.11
C LYS A 183 -5.96 15.29 14.88
N ALA A 184 -5.79 14.03 14.47
CA ALA A 184 -6.42 12.90 15.14
C ALA A 184 -5.95 12.76 16.60
N MET A 185 -4.66 12.99 16.86
CA MET A 185 -4.13 12.95 18.22
C MET A 185 -4.66 14.09 19.09
N ILE A 186 -4.80 15.31 18.53
CA ILE A 186 -5.43 16.45 19.23
C ILE A 186 -6.89 16.12 19.62
N ASP A 187 -7.65 15.54 18.69
CA ASP A 187 -9.03 15.11 18.93
C ASP A 187 -9.08 14.06 20.06
N LEU A 188 -8.25 13.03 20.02
CA LEU A 188 -8.18 11.98 21.03
C LEU A 188 -7.88 12.54 22.42
N LEU A 189 -6.91 13.45 22.53
CA LEU A 189 -6.53 14.08 23.81
C LEU A 189 -7.63 14.99 24.36
N SER A 190 -8.46 15.59 23.50
CA SER A 190 -9.57 16.43 23.91
C SER A 190 -10.71 15.60 24.55
N TYR A 191 -10.91 14.36 24.09
CA TYR A 191 -11.95 13.46 24.57
C TYR A 191 -11.50 12.55 25.71
N ASN A 192 -10.22 12.22 25.80
CA ASN A 192 -9.72 11.20 26.72
C ASN A 192 -8.41 11.60 27.39
N SER A 193 -8.52 12.22 28.55
CA SER A 193 -7.35 12.63 29.37
C SER A 193 -6.54 11.46 29.96
N ASN A 194 -7.07 10.24 29.93
CA ASN A 194 -6.44 9.04 30.48
C ASN A 194 -5.76 8.17 29.40
N LEU A 195 -5.70 8.65 28.16
CA LEU A 195 -5.06 7.94 27.06
C LEU A 195 -3.57 7.66 27.40
N THR A 196 -3.15 6.40 27.19
CA THR A 196 -1.77 5.98 27.52
C THR A 196 -1.00 5.43 26.33
N ALA A 197 -1.69 5.05 25.27
CA ALA A 197 -1.08 4.55 24.04
C ALA A 197 -2.03 4.73 22.84
N VAL A 198 -1.44 4.77 21.66
CA VAL A 198 -2.15 4.87 20.40
C VAL A 198 -1.59 3.86 19.40
N VAL A 199 -2.47 3.21 18.67
CA VAL A 199 -2.14 2.44 17.46
C VAL A 199 -2.50 3.30 16.26
N ALA A 200 -1.53 3.63 15.43
CA ALA A 200 -1.76 4.43 14.23
C ALA A 200 -1.84 3.55 12.97
N TYR A 201 -2.64 3.98 12.00
CA TYR A 201 -2.81 3.32 10.71
C TYR A 201 -1.48 3.08 9.98
N ASN A 202 -0.57 4.06 10.00
CA ASN A 202 0.75 3.97 9.39
C ASN A 202 1.79 4.78 10.20
N ASP A 203 3.06 4.64 9.81
CA ASP A 203 4.19 5.31 10.46
C ASP A 203 4.11 6.83 10.33
N THR A 204 3.58 7.33 9.21
CA THR A 204 3.46 8.77 8.95
C THR A 204 2.46 9.44 9.90
N MET A 205 1.36 8.76 10.23
CA MET A 205 0.39 9.25 11.21
C MET A 205 0.90 9.10 12.65
N ALA A 206 1.88 8.22 12.90
CA ALA A 206 2.46 7.99 14.23
C ALA A 206 3.60 8.97 14.58
N ALA A 207 4.16 9.67 13.58
CA ALA A 207 5.30 10.57 13.75
C ALA A 207 4.88 11.98 14.13
#